data_0dd1c2cce09561f0acf2b8df4cb60bcd
#
_entry.id   0dd1c2cce09561f0acf2b8df4cb60bcd
#
_cell.length_a   1.000
_cell.length_b   1.000
_cell.length_c   1.000
_cell.angle_alpha   90.00
_cell.angle_beta   90.00
_cell.angle_gamma   90.00
#
_symmetry.space_group_name_H-M   'P 1'
#
loop_
_entity.id
_entity.type
_entity.pdbx_description
1 polymer ?
#
loop_
_entity_poly.entity_id
_entity_poly.type
_entity_poly.pdbx_seq_one_letter_code
_entity_poly.pdbx_strand_id
1 'polypeptide(L)'
;MKRAMCVSLTLILAALCVMLVGLRAREESAPAAQRPVLLLTQEDTGAYFMQLRQGILKALDEQNCTLSTQIAEPAAMTDALWGGIEYRGVLIYIQDEALRCQALRSARGQGVPAALIDAHEEGVPSVEQDGAQFAALASGAAAKAERVLCLGGGEALRKATRSALRSRWPDAQPVDPDADFCAVIALDEEAAARLVREKAEGLWTQPLILVNPGEGAASWLESGQVQAAVLPSPYATGYIAASQALWSENAQKYRAPAFIVTPENMYDAQNVKLVFPLLY
;
A
#
# COMPACT_ATOMS: atom_id res chain seq x y z
N MET A 1 -7.66 6.00 -76.82
CA MET A 1 -8.61 5.69 -75.73
C MET A 1 -8.18 4.56 -74.85
N LYS A 2 -7.72 3.38 -75.29
CA LYS A 2 -7.35 2.22 -74.44
C LYS A 2 -6.22 2.50 -73.43
N ARG A 3 -5.17 3.30 -73.76
CA ARG A 3 -4.06 3.62 -72.87
C ARG A 3 -4.46 4.57 -71.71
N ALA A 4 -5.35 5.52 -71.96
CA ALA A 4 -5.83 6.41 -70.91
C ALA A 4 -6.69 5.69 -69.87
N MET A 5 -7.50 4.70 -70.32
CA MET A 5 -8.34 3.88 -69.47
C MET A 5 -7.53 2.95 -68.55
N CYS A 6 -6.40 2.39 -69.06
CA CYS A 6 -5.50 1.57 -68.23
C CYS A 6 -4.80 2.41 -67.13
N VAL A 7 -4.39 3.64 -67.41
CA VAL A 7 -3.74 4.52 -66.43
C VAL A 7 -4.71 4.94 -65.33
N SER A 8 -5.95 5.21 -65.67
CA SER A 8 -6.99 5.53 -64.68
C SER A 8 -7.32 4.35 -63.76
N LEU A 9 -7.36 3.14 -64.32
CA LEU A 9 -7.67 1.93 -63.54
C LEU A 9 -6.53 1.60 -62.54
N THR A 10 -5.27 1.76 -62.93
CA THR A 10 -4.11 1.55 -62.05
C THR A 10 -4.04 2.57 -60.95
N LEU A 11 -4.40 3.84 -61.19
CA LEU A 11 -4.47 4.89 -60.14
C LEU A 11 -5.57 4.63 -59.13
N ILE A 12 -6.74 4.16 -59.59
CA ILE A 12 -7.85 3.78 -58.70
C ILE A 12 -7.47 2.60 -57.82
N LEU A 13 -6.83 1.59 -58.42
CA LEU A 13 -6.38 0.39 -57.69
C LEU A 13 -5.31 0.71 -56.61
N ALA A 14 -4.35 1.59 -56.96
CA ALA A 14 -3.34 2.09 -56.03
C ALA A 14 -3.96 2.90 -54.88
N ALA A 15 -4.92 3.77 -55.16
CA ALA A 15 -5.66 4.51 -54.15
C ALA A 15 -6.46 3.60 -53.20
N LEU A 16 -7.06 2.53 -53.77
CA LEU A 16 -7.82 1.55 -52.98
C LEU A 16 -6.87 0.72 -52.07
N CYS A 17 -5.68 0.33 -52.56
CA CYS A 17 -4.68 -0.34 -51.77
C CYS A 17 -4.17 0.52 -50.62
N VAL A 18 -3.87 1.78 -50.88
CA VAL A 18 -3.46 2.76 -49.82
C VAL A 18 -4.56 2.92 -48.79
N MET A 19 -5.82 3.03 -49.24
CA MET A 19 -6.96 3.13 -48.33
C MET A 19 -7.17 1.87 -47.47
N LEU A 20 -7.01 0.67 -48.03
CA LEU A 20 -7.09 -0.63 -47.34
C LEU A 20 -5.94 -0.81 -46.34
N VAL A 21 -4.72 -0.41 -46.70
CA VAL A 21 -3.55 -0.43 -45.79
C VAL A 21 -3.75 0.57 -44.69
N GLY A 22 -4.28 1.76 -44.98
CA GLY A 22 -4.60 2.79 -43.98
C GLY A 22 -5.73 2.36 -43.02
N LEU A 23 -6.75 1.64 -43.52
CA LEU A 23 -7.82 1.06 -42.69
C LEU A 23 -7.29 -0.07 -41.79
N ARG A 24 -6.44 -0.97 -42.30
CA ARG A 24 -5.79 -2.00 -41.49
C ARG A 24 -4.86 -1.42 -40.44
N ALA A 25 -4.03 -0.43 -40.80
CA ALA A 25 -3.19 0.25 -39.83
C ALA A 25 -3.99 0.99 -38.74
N ARG A 26 -5.23 1.41 -39.06
CA ARG A 26 -6.15 2.03 -38.09
C ARG A 26 -6.86 1.00 -37.21
N GLU A 27 -7.14 -0.20 -37.74
CA GLU A 27 -7.65 -1.34 -36.92
C GLU A 27 -6.57 -1.91 -36.00
N GLU A 28 -5.31 -2.00 -36.45
CA GLU A 28 -4.17 -2.36 -35.61
C GLU A 28 -3.79 -1.26 -34.61
N SER A 29 -4.18 -0.01 -34.83
CA SER A 29 -3.99 1.14 -33.94
C SER A 29 -5.21 1.43 -33.06
N ALA A 30 -6.28 0.67 -33.14
CA ALA A 30 -7.30 0.69 -32.10
C ALA A 30 -6.59 0.23 -30.81
N PRO A 31 -6.55 1.05 -29.72
CA PRO A 31 -5.93 0.64 -28.49
C PRO A 31 -6.57 -0.69 -28.11
N ALA A 32 -5.77 -1.76 -28.11
CA ALA A 32 -6.22 -3.04 -27.64
C ALA A 32 -6.96 -2.80 -26.33
N ALA A 33 -8.23 -3.20 -26.25
CA ALA A 33 -9.09 -2.90 -25.13
C ALA A 33 -8.28 -3.12 -23.87
N GLN A 34 -7.94 -2.04 -23.15
CA GLN A 34 -7.01 -2.09 -22.02
C GLN A 34 -7.70 -2.95 -20.97
N ARG A 35 -7.22 -4.19 -20.81
CA ARG A 35 -7.77 -5.07 -19.78
C ARG A 35 -7.50 -4.42 -18.43
N PRO A 36 -8.54 -4.14 -17.63
CA PRO A 36 -8.36 -3.49 -16.34
C PRO A 36 -7.67 -4.42 -15.35
N VAL A 37 -7.02 -3.82 -14.36
CA VAL A 37 -6.61 -4.49 -13.12
C VAL A 37 -7.75 -4.33 -12.11
N LEU A 38 -8.13 -5.41 -11.46
CA LEU A 38 -9.15 -5.41 -10.42
C LEU A 38 -8.51 -5.18 -9.05
N LEU A 39 -9.00 -4.22 -8.28
CA LEU A 39 -8.74 -4.07 -6.86
C LEU A 39 -9.93 -4.59 -6.07
N LEU A 40 -9.74 -5.69 -5.36
CA LEU A 40 -10.71 -6.21 -4.40
C LEU A 40 -10.38 -5.69 -3.01
N THR A 41 -11.34 -5.05 -2.37
CA THR A 41 -11.18 -4.45 -1.04
C THR A 41 -12.40 -4.71 -0.18
N GLN A 42 -12.23 -4.77 1.15
CA GLN A 42 -13.36 -4.80 2.10
C GLN A 42 -13.89 -3.39 2.40
N GLU A 43 -13.04 -2.39 2.24
CA GLU A 43 -13.35 -0.99 2.51
C GLU A 43 -12.87 -0.14 1.34
N ASP A 44 -13.65 0.88 0.99
CA ASP A 44 -13.35 1.83 -0.08
C ASP A 44 -13.15 3.27 0.44
N THR A 45 -13.10 3.43 1.74
CA THR A 45 -13.02 4.71 2.45
C THR A 45 -11.81 4.76 3.38
N GLY A 46 -11.52 5.95 3.90
CA GLY A 46 -10.41 6.18 4.81
C GLY A 46 -9.13 6.65 4.12
N ALA A 47 -8.34 7.39 4.87
CA ALA A 47 -7.14 8.06 4.37
C ALA A 47 -6.08 7.07 3.85
N TYR A 48 -5.91 5.95 4.52
CA TYR A 48 -4.98 4.90 4.10
C TYR A 48 -5.36 4.33 2.73
N PHE A 49 -6.63 3.95 2.55
CA PHE A 49 -7.13 3.41 1.29
C PHE A 49 -7.01 4.40 0.13
N MET A 50 -7.31 5.67 0.37
CA MET A 50 -7.21 6.71 -0.66
C MET A 50 -5.77 6.87 -1.17
N GLN A 51 -4.78 6.90 -0.29
CA GLN A 51 -3.37 6.95 -0.68
C GLN A 51 -2.90 5.66 -1.37
N LEU A 52 -3.31 4.50 -0.86
CA LEU A 52 -3.05 3.20 -1.47
C LEU A 52 -3.52 3.18 -2.92
N ARG A 53 -4.78 3.57 -3.12
CA ARG A 53 -5.40 3.65 -4.43
C ARG A 53 -4.68 4.62 -5.37
N GLN A 54 -4.22 5.77 -4.88
CA GLN A 54 -3.43 6.72 -5.68
C GLN A 54 -2.10 6.10 -6.14
N GLY A 55 -1.42 5.36 -5.28
CA GLY A 55 -0.21 4.62 -5.64
C GLY A 55 -0.46 3.57 -6.72
N ILE A 56 -1.55 2.81 -6.59
CA ILE A 56 -1.97 1.82 -7.60
C ILE A 56 -2.26 2.52 -8.94
N LEU A 57 -3.06 3.58 -8.93
CA LEU A 57 -3.41 4.32 -10.15
C LEU A 57 -2.16 4.85 -10.86
N LYS A 58 -1.19 5.40 -10.12
CA LYS A 58 0.06 5.90 -10.69
C LYS A 58 0.86 4.79 -11.36
N ALA A 59 0.99 3.63 -10.73
CA ALA A 59 1.71 2.49 -11.29
C ALA A 59 1.01 1.92 -12.53
N LEU A 60 -0.32 1.87 -12.53
CA LEU A 60 -1.10 1.36 -13.66
C LEU A 60 -1.11 2.34 -14.85
N ASP A 61 -1.12 3.65 -14.60
CA ASP A 61 -1.00 4.68 -15.63
C ASP A 61 0.32 4.53 -16.41
N GLU A 62 1.43 4.30 -15.71
CA GLU A 62 2.74 4.04 -16.31
C GLU A 62 2.78 2.77 -17.18
N GLN A 63 1.85 1.84 -16.94
CA GLN A 63 1.70 0.58 -17.68
C GLN A 63 0.57 0.60 -18.71
N ASN A 64 -0.08 1.75 -18.92
CA ASN A 64 -1.27 1.90 -19.75
C ASN A 64 -2.40 0.93 -19.36
N CYS A 65 -2.62 0.73 -18.07
CA CYS A 65 -3.69 -0.09 -17.51
C CYS A 65 -4.71 0.78 -16.79
N THR A 66 -5.95 0.32 -16.74
CA THR A 66 -7.01 0.96 -15.96
C THR A 66 -7.27 0.19 -14.67
N LEU A 67 -7.82 0.87 -13.66
CA LEU A 67 -8.21 0.26 -12.38
C LEU A 67 -9.73 0.11 -12.31
N SER A 68 -10.18 -1.10 -12.00
CA SER A 68 -11.55 -1.38 -11.54
C SER A 68 -11.50 -1.69 -10.05
N THR A 69 -12.35 -1.08 -9.24
CA THR A 69 -12.41 -1.34 -7.80
C THR A 69 -13.75 -1.98 -7.46
N GLN A 70 -13.72 -3.04 -6.65
CA GLN A 70 -14.92 -3.71 -6.18
C GLN A 70 -14.80 -4.03 -4.69
N ILE A 71 -15.91 -3.86 -3.98
CA ILE A 71 -16.01 -4.27 -2.58
C ILE A 71 -16.21 -5.78 -2.54
N ALA A 72 -15.38 -6.44 -1.75
CA ALA A 72 -15.41 -7.87 -1.56
C ALA A 72 -16.53 -8.27 -0.59
N GLU A 73 -17.58 -8.85 -1.12
CA GLU A 73 -18.66 -9.44 -0.34
C GLU A 73 -18.68 -10.96 -0.53
N PRO A 74 -18.96 -11.77 0.52
CA PRO A 74 -18.96 -13.23 0.40
C PRO A 74 -19.89 -13.75 -0.72
N ALA A 75 -21.04 -13.10 -0.92
CA ALA A 75 -22.02 -13.47 -1.94
C ALA A 75 -21.58 -13.06 -3.37
N ALA A 76 -20.73 -12.04 -3.50
CA ALA A 76 -20.27 -11.53 -4.79
C ALA A 76 -19.00 -12.24 -5.31
N MET A 77 -18.35 -13.06 -4.48
CA MET A 77 -17.11 -13.79 -4.85
C MET A 77 -17.37 -15.02 -5.72
N THR A 78 -18.46 -15.03 -6.46
CA THR A 78 -18.83 -16.06 -7.43
C THR A 78 -18.41 -15.63 -8.84
N ASP A 79 -18.79 -16.39 -9.84
CA ASP A 79 -18.55 -16.05 -11.27
C ASP A 79 -19.09 -14.65 -11.66
N ALA A 80 -20.04 -14.11 -10.87
CA ALA A 80 -20.57 -12.77 -11.06
C ALA A 80 -19.51 -11.66 -10.84
N LEU A 81 -18.48 -11.91 -10.01
CA LEU A 81 -17.36 -10.99 -9.81
C LEU A 81 -16.66 -10.65 -11.13
N TRP A 82 -16.55 -11.63 -12.01
CA TRP A 82 -15.83 -11.48 -13.27
C TRP A 82 -16.69 -10.85 -14.37
N GLY A 83 -18.03 -10.94 -14.27
CA GLY A 83 -19.01 -10.23 -15.09
C GLY A 83 -18.75 -10.24 -16.61
N GLY A 84 -17.99 -11.21 -17.11
CA GLY A 84 -17.53 -11.25 -18.51
C GLY A 84 -16.39 -10.26 -18.81
N ILE A 85 -15.82 -9.60 -17.81
CA ILE A 85 -14.65 -8.72 -17.96
C ILE A 85 -13.39 -9.55 -17.82
N GLU A 86 -12.50 -9.47 -18.81
CA GLU A 86 -11.17 -10.05 -18.74
C GLU A 86 -10.22 -9.11 -18.00
N TYR A 87 -9.92 -9.40 -16.76
CA TYR A 87 -8.93 -8.65 -15.99
C TYR A 87 -7.50 -9.08 -16.35
N ARG A 88 -6.59 -8.12 -16.37
CA ARG A 88 -5.16 -8.35 -16.56
C ARG A 88 -4.49 -8.90 -15.29
N GLY A 89 -5.03 -8.56 -14.13
CA GLY A 89 -4.55 -8.97 -12.82
C GLY A 89 -5.49 -8.53 -11.71
N VAL A 90 -5.30 -9.06 -10.51
CA VAL A 90 -6.11 -8.77 -9.33
C VAL A 90 -5.21 -8.38 -8.15
N LEU A 91 -5.44 -7.21 -7.58
CA LEU A 91 -4.89 -6.76 -6.32
C LEU A 91 -5.90 -7.03 -5.21
N ILE A 92 -5.50 -7.68 -4.15
CA ILE A 92 -6.39 -8.10 -3.06
C ILE A 92 -5.97 -7.39 -1.78
N TYR A 93 -6.79 -6.43 -1.34
CA TYR A 93 -6.65 -5.72 -0.06
C TYR A 93 -7.81 -6.12 0.86
N ILE A 94 -7.71 -7.30 1.46
CA ILE A 94 -8.74 -7.94 2.28
C ILE A 94 -8.07 -8.47 3.55
N GLN A 95 -8.53 -7.98 4.72
CA GLN A 95 -7.99 -8.40 6.02
C GLN A 95 -8.61 -9.73 6.50
N ASP A 96 -9.90 -9.95 6.19
CA ASP A 96 -10.56 -11.23 6.51
C ASP A 96 -9.91 -12.38 5.73
N GLU A 97 -9.39 -13.37 6.46
CA GLU A 97 -8.66 -14.50 5.89
C GLU A 97 -9.55 -15.38 5.01
N ALA A 98 -10.78 -15.65 5.44
CA ALA A 98 -11.70 -16.54 4.71
C ALA A 98 -12.09 -15.90 3.38
N LEU A 99 -12.42 -14.62 3.38
CA LEU A 99 -12.76 -13.85 2.19
C LEU A 99 -11.58 -13.70 1.25
N ARG A 100 -10.38 -13.45 1.79
CA ARG A 100 -9.12 -13.39 1.03
C ARG A 100 -8.80 -14.70 0.34
N CYS A 101 -8.91 -15.84 1.05
CA CYS A 101 -8.72 -17.16 0.47
C CYS A 101 -9.76 -17.47 -0.63
N GLN A 102 -10.98 -16.99 -0.49
CA GLN A 102 -12.01 -17.13 -1.51
C GLN A 102 -11.67 -16.30 -2.75
N ALA A 103 -11.24 -15.05 -2.59
CA ALA A 103 -10.79 -14.18 -3.68
C ALA A 103 -9.62 -14.80 -4.46
N LEU A 104 -8.62 -15.34 -3.75
CA LEU A 104 -7.48 -16.03 -4.38
C LEU A 104 -7.89 -17.27 -5.16
N ARG A 105 -8.78 -18.08 -4.61
CA ARG A 105 -9.31 -19.26 -5.33
C ARG A 105 -10.04 -18.87 -6.60
N SER A 106 -10.84 -17.80 -6.52
CA SER A 106 -11.57 -17.28 -7.67
C SER A 106 -10.61 -16.76 -8.75
N ALA A 107 -9.61 -15.96 -8.40
CA ALA A 107 -8.59 -15.48 -9.33
C ALA A 107 -7.82 -16.62 -10.01
N ARG A 108 -7.39 -17.63 -9.24
CA ARG A 108 -6.72 -18.84 -9.76
C ARG A 108 -7.61 -19.62 -10.70
N GLY A 109 -8.91 -19.76 -10.39
CA GLY A 109 -9.88 -20.44 -11.25
C GLY A 109 -10.06 -19.79 -12.63
N GLN A 110 -9.86 -18.48 -12.70
CA GLN A 110 -9.90 -17.67 -13.92
C GLN A 110 -8.52 -17.55 -14.61
N GLY A 111 -7.46 -18.10 -14.02
CA GLY A 111 -6.09 -17.97 -14.55
C GLY A 111 -5.54 -16.55 -14.52
N VAL A 112 -6.05 -15.69 -13.63
CA VAL A 112 -5.65 -14.29 -13.53
C VAL A 112 -4.57 -14.13 -12.44
N PRO A 113 -3.43 -13.44 -12.72
CA PRO A 113 -2.41 -13.17 -11.72
C PRO A 113 -3.00 -12.37 -10.55
N ALA A 114 -2.58 -12.72 -9.33
CA ALA A 114 -3.03 -12.04 -8.13
C ALA A 114 -1.87 -11.66 -7.21
N ALA A 115 -1.97 -10.51 -6.54
CA ALA A 115 -1.05 -10.09 -5.49
C ALA A 115 -1.82 -9.58 -4.26
N LEU A 116 -1.26 -9.84 -3.08
CA LEU A 116 -1.82 -9.43 -1.80
C LEU A 116 -1.23 -8.10 -1.34
N ILE A 117 -2.04 -7.31 -0.68
CA ILE A 117 -1.66 -6.05 -0.05
C ILE A 117 -1.94 -6.14 1.46
N ASP A 118 -0.92 -5.85 2.27
CA ASP A 118 -0.94 -5.92 3.75
C ASP A 118 -1.42 -7.28 4.29
N ALA A 119 -1.22 -8.33 3.51
CA ALA A 119 -1.54 -9.69 3.88
C ALA A 119 -0.54 -10.66 3.24
N HIS A 120 -0.45 -11.86 3.79
CA HIS A 120 0.44 -12.91 3.29
C HIS A 120 -0.30 -14.23 3.11
N GLU A 121 0.03 -14.91 2.01
CA GLU A 121 -0.36 -16.29 1.75
C GLU A 121 0.80 -17.00 1.05
N GLU A 122 1.08 -18.24 1.43
CA GLU A 122 2.15 -19.01 0.81
C GLU A 122 1.90 -19.21 -0.70
N GLY A 123 2.91 -18.99 -1.50
CA GLY A 123 2.78 -19.14 -2.95
C GLY A 123 2.10 -17.97 -3.67
N VAL A 124 1.86 -16.84 -3.00
CA VAL A 124 1.25 -15.64 -3.60
C VAL A 124 2.18 -14.43 -3.40
N PRO A 125 2.46 -13.66 -4.46
CA PRO A 125 3.18 -12.39 -4.30
C PRO A 125 2.45 -11.45 -3.34
N SER A 126 3.18 -10.78 -2.45
CA SER A 126 2.58 -9.87 -1.48
C SER A 126 3.41 -8.61 -1.28
N VAL A 127 2.74 -7.52 -0.91
CA VAL A 127 3.37 -6.31 -0.38
C VAL A 127 2.94 -6.14 1.06
N GLU A 128 3.90 -6.12 1.95
CA GLU A 128 3.67 -6.04 3.39
C GLU A 128 4.46 -4.89 4.00
N GLN A 129 3.98 -4.36 5.11
CA GLN A 129 4.74 -3.43 5.91
C GLN A 129 5.92 -4.15 6.59
N ASP A 130 7.06 -3.49 6.66
CA ASP A 130 8.25 -4.06 7.29
C ASP A 130 8.30 -3.80 8.78
N GLY A 131 7.80 -4.76 9.58
CA GLY A 131 7.85 -4.67 11.04
C GLY A 131 9.27 -4.49 11.61
N ALA A 132 10.30 -4.99 10.95
CA ALA A 132 11.69 -4.76 11.36
C ALA A 132 12.11 -3.31 11.11
N GLN A 133 11.69 -2.71 10.00
CA GLN A 133 11.92 -1.30 9.73
C GLN A 133 11.17 -0.40 10.73
N PHE A 134 9.90 -0.70 11.02
CA PHE A 134 9.15 0.00 12.07
C PHE A 134 9.88 -0.03 13.42
N ALA A 135 10.31 -1.23 13.83
CA ALA A 135 11.04 -1.44 15.07
C ALA A 135 12.36 -0.65 15.10
N ALA A 136 13.11 -0.65 13.99
CA ALA A 136 14.38 0.06 13.88
C ALA A 136 14.20 1.58 13.95
N LEU A 137 13.18 2.13 13.29
CA LEU A 137 12.86 3.55 13.30
C LEU A 137 12.38 4.01 14.68
N ALA A 138 11.46 3.27 15.31
CA ALA A 138 10.96 3.58 16.64
C ALA A 138 12.07 3.51 17.70
N SER A 139 12.93 2.49 17.62
CA SER A 139 14.10 2.36 18.51
C SER A 139 15.10 3.49 18.30
N GLY A 140 15.24 3.99 17.06
CA GLY A 140 16.07 5.15 16.76
C GLY A 140 15.54 6.43 17.41
N ALA A 141 14.23 6.61 17.42
CA ALA A 141 13.56 7.76 18.04
C ALA A 141 13.65 7.76 19.56
N ALA A 142 13.68 6.58 20.19
CA ALA A 142 13.85 6.42 21.63
C ALA A 142 15.29 6.70 22.12
N ALA A 143 16.10 7.39 21.31
CA ALA A 143 17.53 7.62 21.52
C ALA A 143 17.91 7.96 22.97
N LYS A 144 18.88 7.22 23.51
CA LYS A 144 19.47 7.37 24.84
C LYS A 144 18.54 7.08 26.04
N ALA A 145 17.35 6.53 25.83
CA ALA A 145 16.54 6.07 26.95
C ALA A 145 17.08 4.75 27.50
N GLU A 146 17.45 4.74 28.77
CA GLU A 146 17.96 3.53 29.43
C GLU A 146 16.85 2.49 29.65
N ARG A 147 15.63 2.95 29.91
CA ARG A 147 14.46 2.08 30.15
C ARG A 147 13.31 2.48 29.21
N VAL A 148 12.87 1.55 28.39
CA VAL A 148 11.85 1.80 27.36
C VAL A 148 10.67 0.87 27.56
N LEU A 149 9.50 1.46 27.78
CA LEU A 149 8.23 0.76 27.84
C LEU A 149 7.67 0.57 26.43
N CYS A 150 7.37 -0.67 26.04
CA CYS A 150 6.73 -0.98 24.75
C CYS A 150 5.34 -1.56 25.00
N LEU A 151 4.31 -0.86 24.52
CA LEU A 151 2.90 -1.21 24.70
C LEU A 151 2.19 -1.42 23.37
N GLY A 152 1.21 -2.32 23.37
CA GLY A 152 0.43 -2.68 22.17
C GLY A 152 1.20 -3.58 21.21
N GLY A 153 0.70 -3.68 19.98
CA GLY A 153 1.26 -4.45 18.89
C GLY A 153 1.25 -5.97 19.10
N GLY A 154 1.34 -6.71 18.02
CA GLY A 154 1.51 -8.16 18.06
C GLY A 154 2.86 -8.57 18.64
N GLU A 155 2.96 -9.82 19.09
CA GLU A 155 4.19 -10.36 19.72
C GLU A 155 5.42 -10.22 18.81
N ALA A 156 5.25 -10.45 17.50
CA ALA A 156 6.34 -10.32 16.53
C ALA A 156 6.91 -8.90 16.48
N LEU A 157 6.06 -7.86 16.46
CA LEU A 157 6.50 -6.46 16.45
C LEU A 157 7.14 -6.07 17.78
N ARG A 158 6.58 -6.49 18.92
CA ARG A 158 7.19 -6.28 20.24
C ARG A 158 8.57 -6.92 20.33
N LYS A 159 8.71 -8.17 19.87
CA LYS A 159 10.02 -8.86 19.85
C LYS A 159 11.01 -8.15 18.94
N ALA A 160 10.59 -7.73 17.75
CA ALA A 160 11.43 -6.98 16.82
C ALA A 160 11.89 -5.65 17.43
N THR A 161 11.00 -4.89 18.08
CA THR A 161 11.31 -3.62 18.73
C THR A 161 12.30 -3.82 19.89
N ARG A 162 12.08 -4.80 20.75
CA ARG A 162 13.01 -5.13 21.83
C ARG A 162 14.40 -5.54 21.30
N SER A 163 14.44 -6.29 20.19
CA SER A 163 15.71 -6.68 19.55
C SER A 163 16.43 -5.48 18.95
N ALA A 164 15.70 -4.59 18.25
CA ALA A 164 16.24 -3.37 17.67
C ALA A 164 16.77 -2.40 18.74
N LEU A 165 16.05 -2.25 19.85
CA LEU A 165 16.51 -1.45 21.01
C LEU A 165 17.84 -1.97 21.54
N ARG A 166 17.95 -3.26 21.81
CA ARG A 166 19.19 -3.88 22.33
C ARG A 166 20.35 -3.78 21.35
N SER A 167 20.09 -3.91 20.06
CA SER A 167 21.14 -3.81 19.03
C SER A 167 21.67 -2.37 18.89
N ARG A 168 20.80 -1.38 18.99
CA ARG A 168 21.15 0.04 18.79
C ARG A 168 21.64 0.70 20.08
N TRP A 169 21.07 0.30 21.19
CA TRP A 169 21.32 0.82 22.53
C TRP A 169 21.52 -0.36 23.49
N PRO A 170 22.74 -0.92 23.59
CA PRO A 170 23.01 -2.12 24.41
C PRO A 170 22.58 -1.98 25.87
N ASP A 171 22.62 -0.78 26.41
CA ASP A 171 22.24 -0.46 27.80
C ASP A 171 20.73 -0.24 27.96
N ALA A 172 19.97 -0.12 26.86
CA ALA A 172 18.53 0.05 26.93
C ALA A 172 17.84 -1.24 27.38
N GLN A 173 17.04 -1.13 28.43
CA GLN A 173 16.27 -2.23 28.97
C GLN A 173 14.79 -2.06 28.63
N PRO A 174 14.16 -3.00 27.89
CA PRO A 174 12.71 -3.09 27.81
C PRO A 174 12.15 -3.38 29.20
N VAL A 175 11.22 -2.58 29.66
CA VAL A 175 10.62 -2.69 30.99
C VAL A 175 9.14 -3.07 30.92
N ASP A 176 8.62 -3.60 32.02
CA ASP A 176 7.21 -3.90 32.20
C ASP A 176 6.41 -2.61 32.58
N PRO A 177 5.09 -2.60 32.41
CA PRO A 177 4.25 -1.42 32.67
C PRO A 177 4.35 -0.85 34.09
N ASP A 178 4.65 -1.69 35.09
CA ASP A 178 4.74 -1.29 36.50
C ASP A 178 6.13 -0.76 36.90
N ALA A 179 7.09 -0.81 35.97
CA ALA A 179 8.44 -0.32 36.23
C ALA A 179 8.58 1.15 35.81
N ASP A 180 9.48 1.90 36.45
CA ASP A 180 9.87 3.21 35.96
C ASP A 180 10.43 3.14 34.55
N PHE A 181 10.09 4.10 33.71
CA PHE A 181 10.55 4.17 32.31
C PHE A 181 11.02 5.58 31.93
N CYS A 182 11.91 5.66 30.95
CA CYS A 182 12.47 6.90 30.42
C CYS A 182 11.89 7.28 29.06
N ALA A 183 11.30 6.33 28.33
CA ALA A 183 10.58 6.55 27.07
C ALA A 183 9.50 5.50 26.89
N VAL A 184 8.49 5.80 26.08
CA VAL A 184 7.38 4.90 25.75
C VAL A 184 7.27 4.74 24.23
N ILE A 185 7.09 3.52 23.78
CA ILE A 185 6.77 3.19 22.39
C ILE A 185 5.40 2.53 22.35
N ALA A 186 4.43 3.18 21.70
CA ALA A 186 3.15 2.59 21.34
C ALA A 186 3.27 1.87 19.98
N LEU A 187 2.90 0.61 19.92
CA LEU A 187 3.09 -0.25 18.76
C LEU A 187 1.82 -0.49 17.93
N ASP A 188 0.71 0.12 18.32
CA ASP A 188 -0.55 0.12 17.59
C ASP A 188 -1.37 1.36 17.92
N GLU A 189 -2.47 1.55 17.18
CA GLU A 189 -3.36 2.70 17.30
C GLU A 189 -4.07 2.76 18.66
N GLU A 190 -4.50 1.63 19.21
CA GLU A 190 -5.20 1.56 20.50
C GLU A 190 -4.27 2.01 21.65
N ALA A 191 -3.04 1.48 21.67
CA ALA A 191 -2.03 1.89 22.64
C ALA A 191 -1.65 3.37 22.46
N ALA A 192 -1.52 3.84 21.23
CA ALA A 192 -1.23 5.23 20.90
C ALA A 192 -2.31 6.16 21.46
N ALA A 193 -3.57 5.93 21.14
CA ALA A 193 -4.69 6.77 21.59
C ALA A 193 -4.81 6.81 23.13
N ARG A 194 -4.62 5.66 23.78
CA ARG A 194 -4.62 5.57 25.24
C ARG A 194 -3.48 6.37 25.86
N LEU A 195 -2.25 6.15 25.39
CA LEU A 195 -1.06 6.78 25.96
C LEU A 195 -1.02 8.29 25.75
N VAL A 196 -1.49 8.76 24.60
CA VAL A 196 -1.62 10.21 24.35
C VAL A 196 -2.60 10.84 25.33
N ARG A 197 -3.73 10.20 25.62
CA ARG A 197 -4.72 10.66 26.59
C ARG A 197 -4.13 10.73 28.00
N GLU A 198 -3.52 9.64 28.46
CA GLU A 198 -2.87 9.57 29.78
C GLU A 198 -1.80 10.66 29.95
N LYS A 199 -1.01 10.92 28.89
CA LYS A 199 -0.02 11.99 28.89
C LYS A 199 -0.66 13.38 28.93
N ALA A 200 -1.75 13.60 28.21
CA ALA A 200 -2.50 14.86 28.24
C ALA A 200 -3.14 15.12 29.62
N GLU A 201 -3.50 14.07 30.33
CA GLU A 201 -3.98 14.13 31.72
C GLU A 201 -2.84 14.35 32.76
N GLY A 202 -1.58 14.38 32.31
CA GLY A 202 -0.42 14.63 33.15
C GLY A 202 0.02 13.44 34.00
N LEU A 203 -0.43 12.23 33.69
CA LEU A 203 -0.07 11.02 34.45
C LEU A 203 1.42 10.66 34.29
N TRP A 204 2.04 11.10 33.20
CA TRP A 204 3.47 10.93 32.93
C TRP A 204 3.95 11.98 31.90
N THR A 205 5.28 12.21 31.84
CA THR A 205 5.88 13.29 31.02
C THR A 205 6.94 12.80 30.04
N GLN A 206 7.25 11.52 30.06
CA GLN A 206 8.31 10.93 29.25
C GLN A 206 8.04 11.05 27.74
N PRO A 207 9.08 11.00 26.90
CA PRO A 207 8.95 10.96 25.46
C PRO A 207 8.06 9.79 24.98
N LEU A 208 7.12 10.10 24.06
CA LEU A 208 6.23 9.12 23.44
C LEU A 208 6.56 8.99 21.97
N ILE A 209 6.81 7.77 21.53
CA ILE A 209 7.03 7.39 20.14
C ILE A 209 5.84 6.50 19.72
N LEU A 210 5.26 6.78 18.57
CA LEU A 210 4.14 6.02 18.02
C LEU A 210 4.57 5.20 16.81
N VAL A 211 4.01 4.01 16.67
CA VAL A 211 4.16 3.16 15.48
C VAL A 211 2.77 2.93 14.91
N ASN A 212 2.56 3.33 13.67
CA ASN A 212 1.28 3.22 12.97
C ASN A 212 0.07 3.73 13.80
N PRO A 213 0.08 4.99 14.24
CA PRO A 213 -0.88 5.52 15.21
C PRO A 213 -2.27 5.83 14.65
N GLY A 214 -2.52 5.57 13.36
CA GLY A 214 -3.78 5.94 12.72
C GLY A 214 -3.92 7.45 12.46
N GLU A 215 -5.16 7.93 12.37
CA GLU A 215 -5.48 9.30 11.94
C GLU A 215 -5.09 10.39 12.97
N GLY A 216 -4.86 10.04 14.23
CA GLY A 216 -4.51 10.99 15.29
C GLY A 216 -3.09 11.58 15.20
N ALA A 217 -2.22 11.00 14.38
CA ALA A 217 -0.78 11.33 14.33
C ALA A 217 -0.50 12.83 14.16
N ALA A 218 -1.23 13.50 13.25
CA ALA A 218 -1.03 14.92 12.96
C ALA A 218 -1.21 15.80 14.19
N SER A 219 -2.37 15.72 14.83
CA SER A 219 -2.70 16.56 15.99
C SER A 219 -1.81 16.29 17.20
N TRP A 220 -1.39 15.05 17.38
CA TRP A 220 -0.52 14.66 18.49
C TRP A 220 0.93 15.13 18.31
N LEU A 221 1.43 15.14 17.07
CA LEU A 221 2.73 15.75 16.74
C LEU A 221 2.67 17.28 16.87
N GLU A 222 1.65 17.93 16.30
CA GLU A 222 1.48 19.41 16.38
C GLU A 222 1.38 19.91 17.82
N SER A 223 0.67 19.20 18.68
CA SER A 223 0.52 19.57 20.09
C SER A 223 1.78 19.29 20.93
N GLY A 224 2.80 18.64 20.36
CA GLY A 224 4.02 18.27 21.09
C GLY A 224 3.82 17.13 22.11
N GLN A 225 2.66 16.47 22.12
CA GLN A 225 2.39 15.32 22.98
C GLN A 225 3.23 14.11 22.58
N VAL A 226 3.60 14.02 21.31
CA VAL A 226 4.35 12.93 20.71
C VAL A 226 5.67 13.46 20.18
N GLN A 227 6.75 12.75 20.49
CA GLN A 227 8.09 13.10 20.02
C GLN A 227 8.31 12.66 18.57
N ALA A 228 7.81 11.49 18.19
CA ALA A 228 7.94 10.95 16.85
C ALA A 228 6.82 9.95 16.56
N ALA A 229 6.44 9.87 15.29
CA ALA A 229 5.57 8.84 14.75
C ALA A 229 6.26 8.09 13.61
N VAL A 230 6.20 6.77 13.63
CA VAL A 230 6.63 5.92 12.51
C VAL A 230 5.41 5.56 11.70
N LEU A 231 5.34 6.11 10.50
CA LEU A 231 4.18 6.01 9.62
C LEU A 231 4.48 5.10 8.42
N PRO A 232 3.54 4.22 8.01
CA PRO A 232 3.63 3.50 6.75
C PRO A 232 3.47 4.48 5.58
N SER A 233 3.83 4.04 4.37
CA SER A 233 3.52 4.74 3.14
C SER A 233 2.49 3.95 2.32
N PRO A 234 1.20 4.21 2.48
CA PRO A 234 0.15 3.52 1.72
C PRO A 234 0.30 3.73 0.22
N TYR A 235 0.71 4.94 -0.20
CA TYR A 235 1.01 5.23 -1.60
C TYR A 235 2.11 4.30 -2.15
N ALA A 236 3.24 4.15 -1.44
CA ALA A 236 4.31 3.27 -1.88
C ALA A 236 3.88 1.80 -1.87
N THR A 237 3.06 1.39 -0.88
CA THR A 237 2.47 0.04 -0.82
C THR A 237 1.67 -0.24 -2.09
N GLY A 238 0.75 0.65 -2.47
CA GLY A 238 -0.08 0.51 -3.66
C GLY A 238 0.74 0.54 -4.95
N TYR A 239 1.72 1.44 -5.04
CA TYR A 239 2.61 1.53 -6.20
C TYR A 239 3.42 0.24 -6.39
N ILE A 240 4.03 -0.30 -5.34
CA ILE A 240 4.79 -1.56 -5.40
C ILE A 240 3.87 -2.74 -5.74
N ALA A 241 2.67 -2.78 -5.19
CA ALA A 241 1.71 -3.84 -5.46
C ALA A 241 1.36 -3.90 -6.96
N ALA A 242 1.05 -2.77 -7.58
CA ALA A 242 0.65 -2.68 -8.97
C ALA A 242 1.83 -2.73 -9.96
N SER A 243 3.02 -2.21 -9.57
CA SER A 243 4.19 -2.16 -10.48
C SER A 243 5.07 -3.40 -10.42
N GLN A 244 5.13 -4.10 -9.29
CA GLN A 244 6.07 -5.19 -9.06
C GLN A 244 5.39 -6.50 -8.64
N ALA A 245 4.61 -6.49 -7.55
CA ALA A 245 4.07 -7.72 -6.97
C ALA A 245 3.09 -8.42 -7.93
N LEU A 246 2.18 -7.69 -8.55
CA LEU A 246 1.16 -8.24 -9.45
C LEU A 246 1.75 -8.98 -10.65
N TRP A 247 2.94 -8.56 -11.12
CA TRP A 247 3.61 -9.11 -12.30
C TRP A 247 4.74 -10.08 -11.96
N SER A 248 4.90 -10.39 -10.67
CA SER A 248 5.94 -11.32 -10.23
C SER A 248 5.56 -12.76 -10.59
N GLU A 249 6.45 -13.46 -11.29
CA GLU A 249 6.28 -14.89 -11.57
C GLU A 249 6.54 -15.76 -10.34
N ASN A 250 7.18 -15.19 -9.31
CA ASN A 250 7.51 -15.87 -8.08
C ASN A 250 6.67 -15.31 -6.92
N ALA A 251 6.39 -16.14 -5.92
CA ALA A 251 5.73 -15.76 -4.69
C ALA A 251 6.65 -14.90 -3.80
N GLN A 252 7.07 -13.74 -4.31
CA GLN A 252 7.99 -12.84 -3.62
C GLN A 252 7.24 -11.92 -2.66
N LYS A 253 7.84 -11.72 -1.48
CA LYS A 253 7.41 -10.69 -0.52
C LYS A 253 8.14 -9.39 -0.79
N TYR A 254 7.39 -8.35 -1.08
CA TYR A 254 7.87 -6.98 -1.20
C TYR A 254 7.64 -6.25 0.12
N ARG A 255 8.52 -5.32 0.45
CA ARG A 255 8.45 -4.51 1.66
C ARG A 255 8.11 -3.07 1.32
N ALA A 256 7.03 -2.57 1.89
CA ALA A 256 6.67 -1.17 1.80
C ALA A 256 7.51 -0.34 2.77
N PRO A 257 7.97 0.87 2.38
CA PRO A 257 8.76 1.72 3.25
C PRO A 257 7.92 2.33 4.38
N ALA A 258 8.59 2.58 5.51
CA ALA A 258 8.06 3.38 6.60
C ALA A 258 8.95 4.62 6.82
N PHE A 259 8.37 5.67 7.38
CA PHE A 259 9.03 6.94 7.60
C PHE A 259 8.87 7.38 9.05
N ILE A 260 9.90 8.04 9.58
CA ILE A 260 9.83 8.68 10.86
C ILE A 260 9.46 10.15 10.68
N VAL A 261 8.43 10.57 11.39
CA VAL A 261 7.94 11.95 11.39
C VAL A 261 8.03 12.50 12.80
N THR A 262 8.56 13.71 12.92
CA THR A 262 8.66 14.48 14.18
C THR A 262 7.98 15.83 14.00
N PRO A 263 7.71 16.58 15.08
CA PRO A 263 7.17 17.93 14.96
C PRO A 263 7.98 18.85 14.05
N GLU A 264 9.32 18.66 14.00
CA GLU A 264 10.22 19.51 13.21
C GLU A 264 10.14 19.21 11.71
N ASN A 265 9.84 17.96 11.31
CA ASN A 265 9.86 17.55 9.90
C ASN A 265 8.48 17.18 9.33
N MET A 266 7.40 17.30 10.11
CA MET A 266 6.07 16.86 9.68
C MET A 266 5.51 17.64 8.48
N TYR A 267 6.00 18.85 8.26
CA TYR A 267 5.63 19.71 7.13
C TYR A 267 6.56 19.57 5.91
N ASP A 268 7.58 18.74 5.98
CA ASP A 268 8.42 18.45 4.82
C ASP A 268 7.62 17.82 3.70
N ALA A 269 7.93 18.14 2.45
CA ALA A 269 7.17 17.70 1.27
C ALA A 269 6.93 16.18 1.17
N GLN A 270 7.84 15.37 1.71
CA GLN A 270 7.71 13.92 1.77
C GLN A 270 6.81 13.44 2.92
N ASN A 271 6.77 14.16 4.04
CA ASN A 271 6.07 13.75 5.25
C ASN A 271 4.64 14.31 5.32
N VAL A 272 4.42 15.50 4.76
CA VAL A 272 3.11 16.16 4.80
C VAL A 272 1.98 15.29 4.24
N LYS A 273 2.25 14.49 3.21
CA LYS A 273 1.29 13.54 2.63
C LYS A 273 0.98 12.36 3.52
N LEU A 274 1.95 11.95 4.35
CA LEU A 274 1.76 10.86 5.31
C LEU A 274 0.96 11.30 6.52
N VAL A 275 1.21 12.53 6.97
CA VAL A 275 0.58 13.10 8.18
C VAL A 275 -0.80 13.68 7.89
N PHE A 276 -0.98 14.29 6.72
CA PHE A 276 -2.21 14.96 6.31
C PHE A 276 -2.79 14.32 5.02
N PRO A 277 -3.18 13.06 5.06
CA PRO A 277 -3.56 12.30 3.85
C PRO A 277 -4.79 12.85 3.11
N LEU A 278 -5.66 13.59 3.80
CA LEU A 278 -6.88 14.14 3.21
C LEU A 278 -6.68 15.50 2.52
N LEU A 279 -5.49 16.11 2.65
CA LEU A 279 -5.19 17.39 2.02
C LEU A 279 -4.55 17.25 0.63
N TYR A 280 -4.19 16.06 0.22
CA TYR A 280 -3.49 15.72 -1.01
C TYR A 280 -4.11 14.51 -1.69
#